data_aa431be5ab5667c1b10fd04cde9025c2
#
_entry.id   aa431be5ab5667c1b10fd04cde9025c2
#
_cell.length_a   1.000
_cell.length_b   1.000
_cell.length_c   1.000
_cell.angle_alpha   90.00
_cell.angle_beta   90.00
_cell.angle_gamma   90.00
#
_symmetry.space_group_name_H-M   'P 1'
#
loop_
_entity.id
_entity.type
_entity.pdbx_description
1 polymer ?
#
loop_
_entity_poly.entity_id
_entity_poly.type
_entity_poly.pdbx_seq_one_letter_code
_entity_poly.pdbx_strand_id
1 'polypeptide(L)'
;NDSGTVNEIAFVNADGILPGTGNKNLGIVTDKWYEVHANYFKGLADSASGIDFGATTYLGSTNAVNNTTALRDASGEITASVFNGRATQASYADLAEIYSTDKEYEVGTVMAIGGDAETTAFFDGGPFGGNVFGVISGNPGFLMNKDAEGQAIAFVGRVPVKVTGAVEKGEKIYAADLGLGTTTKKGQLVGFALESNSDTSTKLVEVALRLINS
;
A
#
# COMPACT_ATOMS: atom_id res chain seq x y z
N ASN A 1 49.84 39.13 20.46
CA ASN A 1 50.12 37.89 21.09
C ASN A 1 48.93 37.33 21.69
N ASP A 2 48.13 36.83 21.03
CA ASP A 2 47.30 35.90 21.70
C ASP A 2 47.60 34.53 21.28
N SER A 3 48.37 34.12 21.94
CA SER A 3 48.47 32.85 22.48
C SER A 3 47.09 32.28 22.63
N GLY A 4 46.59 31.62 21.72
CA GLY A 4 45.48 30.73 21.72
C GLY A 4 44.85 30.46 23.10
N THR A 5 44.29 31.47 23.65
CA THR A 5 43.54 31.35 24.90
C THR A 5 42.40 30.47 24.63
N VAL A 6 42.38 29.33 25.25
CA VAL A 6 41.20 28.49 25.31
C VAL A 6 40.12 29.31 26.00
N ASN A 7 39.29 29.91 25.22
CA ASN A 7 38.11 30.53 25.74
C ASN A 7 37.18 29.39 26.19
N GLU A 8 37.10 29.21 27.44
CA GLU A 8 36.11 28.32 28.02
C GLU A 8 34.72 28.90 27.69
N ILE A 9 34.06 28.32 26.75
CA ILE A 9 32.83 28.84 26.17
C ILE A 9 31.61 28.34 26.94
N ALA A 10 31.80 27.36 27.82
CA ALA A 10 30.66 26.70 28.45
C ALA A 10 30.91 26.43 29.94
N PHE A 11 30.00 26.86 30.74
CA PHE A 11 29.91 26.45 32.12
C PHE A 11 28.96 25.28 32.22
N VAL A 12 29.44 24.18 32.73
CA VAL A 12 28.60 23.04 33.05
C VAL A 12 28.27 23.13 34.53
N ASN A 13 27.06 23.46 34.84
CA ASN A 13 26.50 23.24 36.18
C ASN A 13 25.66 21.96 36.22
N ALA A 14 25.07 21.66 37.33
CA ALA A 14 24.21 20.49 37.50
C ALA A 14 23.01 20.49 36.52
N ASP A 15 22.64 21.61 35.97
CA ASP A 15 21.51 21.78 35.05
C ASP A 15 21.93 21.78 33.57
N GLY A 16 23.24 21.71 33.29
CA GLY A 16 23.79 21.69 31.94
C GLY A 16 24.13 23.08 31.39
N ILE A 17 24.33 23.16 30.08
CA ILE A 17 24.55 24.43 29.36
C ILE A 17 23.21 25.06 29.09
N LEU A 18 22.87 26.12 29.84
CA LEU A 18 21.65 26.86 29.66
C LEU A 18 21.83 27.98 28.63
N PRO A 19 21.05 28.08 27.58
CA PRO A 19 21.03 29.25 26.72
C PRO A 19 20.44 30.41 27.51
N GLY A 20 21.14 31.58 27.47
CA GLY A 20 20.55 32.83 27.98
C GLY A 20 19.29 33.21 27.19
N THR A 21 18.64 34.26 27.61
CA THR A 21 17.44 34.78 26.92
C THR A 21 17.77 35.18 25.48
N GLY A 22 16.97 34.73 24.53
CA GLY A 22 17.11 34.97 23.08
C GLY A 22 17.68 33.77 22.33
N ASN A 23 17.65 33.86 20.99
CA ASN A 23 18.19 32.83 20.12
C ASN A 23 19.70 32.69 20.31
N LYS A 24 20.16 31.54 20.72
CA LYS A 24 21.58 31.22 20.89
C LYS A 24 21.97 30.11 19.96
N ASN A 25 23.02 30.33 19.22
CA ASN A 25 23.62 29.31 18.36
C ASN A 25 24.75 28.59 19.11
N LEU A 26 24.81 27.29 18.96
CA LEU A 26 25.98 26.51 19.33
C LEU A 26 26.97 26.57 18.14
N GLY A 27 27.90 27.51 18.18
CA GLY A 27 28.79 27.84 17.09
C GLY A 27 28.25 28.98 16.20
N ILE A 28 29.12 29.56 15.40
CA ILE A 28 28.81 30.61 14.40
C ILE A 28 29.22 30.13 13.02
N VAL A 29 28.87 30.91 11.98
CA VAL A 29 29.10 30.53 10.57
C VAL A 29 30.59 30.26 10.28
N THR A 30 31.47 30.99 10.95
CA THR A 30 32.93 30.90 10.78
C THR A 30 33.60 29.94 11.76
N ASP A 31 32.97 29.73 12.94
CA ASP A 31 33.55 28.91 14.01
C ASP A 31 32.55 27.84 14.41
N LYS A 32 32.60 26.71 13.71
CA LYS A 32 31.78 25.55 13.94
C LYS A 32 32.42 24.60 14.96
N TRP A 33 31.60 23.89 15.68
CA TRP A 33 32.10 22.78 16.44
C TRP A 33 32.60 21.69 15.50
N TYR A 34 33.84 21.30 15.67
CA TYR A 34 34.45 20.28 14.84
C TYR A 34 33.79 18.91 15.13
N GLU A 35 33.47 18.67 16.38
CA GLU A 35 32.89 17.40 16.81
C GLU A 35 32.06 17.59 18.07
N VAL A 36 30.92 16.95 18.15
CA VAL A 36 30.06 16.91 19.34
C VAL A 36 29.82 15.44 19.71
N HIS A 37 30.47 15.01 20.79
CA HIS A 37 30.24 13.67 21.34
C HIS A 37 29.07 13.72 22.31
N ALA A 38 27.97 13.07 21.93
CA ALA A 38 26.81 12.94 22.80
C ALA A 38 26.19 11.54 22.66
N ASN A 39 25.89 10.94 23.80
CA ASN A 39 25.17 9.66 23.80
C ASN A 39 23.70 9.80 23.36
N TYR A 40 23.18 11.01 23.44
CA TYR A 40 21.79 11.25 23.13
C TYR A 40 21.53 12.74 22.86
N PHE A 41 20.90 13.03 21.72
CA PHE A 41 20.34 14.35 21.42
C PHE A 41 18.83 14.32 21.58
N LYS A 42 18.30 15.09 22.53
CA LYS A 42 16.86 15.29 22.71
C LYS A 42 16.53 16.75 22.40
N GLY A 43 15.80 16.97 21.34
CA GLY A 43 15.34 18.29 20.95
C GLY A 43 14.24 18.20 19.89
N LEU A 44 13.34 19.17 19.88
CA LEU A 44 12.48 19.45 18.76
C LEU A 44 13.27 20.34 17.80
N ALA A 45 13.68 19.80 16.67
CA ALA A 45 14.10 20.62 15.55
C ALA A 45 12.85 21.00 14.77
N ASP A 46 12.26 22.14 15.08
CA ASP A 46 11.11 22.67 14.30
C ASP A 46 11.50 22.91 12.83
N SER A 47 12.79 22.96 12.54
CA SER A 47 13.32 23.05 11.20
C SER A 47 14.77 22.57 11.17
N ALA A 48 15.00 21.27 11.30
CA ALA A 48 16.28 20.72 10.91
C ALA A 48 16.37 20.83 9.40
N SER A 49 17.22 21.73 8.89
CA SER A 49 17.46 21.86 7.46
C SER A 49 18.12 20.61 6.85
N GLY A 50 18.55 19.68 7.66
CA GLY A 50 19.05 18.38 7.25
C GLY A 50 20.06 17.77 8.21
N ILE A 51 20.37 16.50 7.99
CA ILE A 51 21.49 15.80 8.61
C ILE A 51 22.60 15.74 7.56
N ASP A 52 23.75 16.29 7.87
CA ASP A 52 24.90 16.30 6.98
C ASP A 52 25.80 15.08 7.27
N PHE A 53 25.99 14.25 6.27
CA PHE A 53 26.95 13.13 6.30
C PHE A 53 28.13 13.47 5.37
N GLY A 54 28.99 14.41 5.78
CA GLY A 54 30.12 14.88 4.99
C GLY A 54 29.68 15.83 3.87
N ALA A 55 29.89 15.47 2.60
CA ALA A 55 29.57 16.32 1.47
C ALA A 55 28.09 16.34 1.06
N THR A 56 27.26 15.58 1.74
CA THR A 56 25.84 15.42 1.37
C THR A 56 24.92 15.69 2.56
N THR A 57 24.10 16.71 2.43
CA THR A 57 23.05 17.02 3.42
C THR A 57 21.77 16.29 3.04
N TYR A 58 21.21 15.50 3.96
CA TYR A 58 19.95 14.83 3.78
C TYR A 58 18.84 15.55 4.54
N LEU A 59 17.92 16.11 3.81
CA LEU A 59 16.70 16.69 4.37
C LEU A 59 15.65 15.61 4.57
N GLY A 60 15.03 15.55 5.74
CA GLY A 60 13.87 14.70 5.94
C GLY A 60 12.64 15.29 5.25
N SER A 61 11.94 14.49 4.44
CA SER A 61 10.68 14.92 3.79
C SER A 61 9.75 13.75 3.58
N THR A 62 8.46 14.00 3.73
CA THR A 62 7.39 13.10 3.30
C THR A 62 7.02 13.29 1.83
N ASN A 63 7.49 14.38 1.21
CA ASN A 63 7.28 14.68 -0.20
C ASN A 63 8.45 14.19 -1.05
N ALA A 64 8.19 13.89 -2.31
CA ALA A 64 9.21 13.48 -3.28
C ALA A 64 10.06 14.69 -3.72
N VAL A 65 11.06 15.02 -2.91
CA VAL A 65 12.02 16.11 -3.18
C VAL A 65 13.42 15.52 -3.33
N ASN A 66 14.23 16.08 -4.20
CA ASN A 66 15.60 15.61 -4.42
C ASN A 66 16.45 15.76 -3.14
N ASN A 67 17.35 14.81 -2.91
CA ASN A 67 18.30 14.80 -1.80
C ASN A 67 17.66 14.90 -0.41
N THR A 68 16.53 14.20 -0.24
CA THR A 68 15.86 14.10 1.06
C THR A 68 15.88 12.68 1.59
N THR A 69 15.83 12.54 2.92
CA THR A 69 15.60 11.26 3.57
C THR A 69 14.10 10.98 3.55
N ALA A 70 13.71 9.80 3.10
CA ALA A 70 12.32 9.38 3.17
C ALA A 70 11.88 9.25 4.64
N LEU A 71 10.88 10.00 5.00
CA LEU A 71 10.23 9.90 6.31
C LEU A 71 8.93 9.12 6.18
N ARG A 72 8.57 8.44 7.27
CA ARG A 72 7.24 7.85 7.39
C ARG A 72 6.25 8.95 7.79
N ASP A 73 5.07 8.90 7.22
CA ASP A 73 3.95 9.73 7.67
C ASP A 73 3.36 9.24 9.01
N ALA A 74 2.27 9.85 9.46
CA ALA A 74 1.58 9.48 10.71
C ALA A 74 0.99 8.06 10.66
N SER A 75 0.72 7.53 9.47
CA SER A 75 0.25 6.16 9.23
C SER A 75 1.40 5.15 9.11
N GLY A 76 2.65 5.64 9.11
CA GLY A 76 3.85 4.82 8.94
C GLY A 76 4.20 4.51 7.49
N GLU A 77 3.57 5.17 6.53
CA GLU A 77 3.76 4.99 5.10
C GLU A 77 4.91 5.84 4.56
N ILE A 78 5.54 5.36 3.50
CA ILE A 78 6.55 6.10 2.72
C ILE A 78 5.98 6.32 1.33
N THR A 79 5.77 7.59 0.97
CA THR A 79 5.34 7.97 -0.38
C THR A 79 6.55 8.29 -1.24
N ALA A 80 6.66 7.61 -2.38
CA ALA A 80 7.67 7.86 -3.40
C ALA A 80 7.04 7.78 -4.79
N SER A 81 7.46 8.64 -5.72
CA SER A 81 7.01 8.57 -7.11
C SER A 81 7.55 7.33 -7.83
N VAL A 82 8.75 6.89 -7.46
CA VAL A 82 9.39 5.67 -7.98
C VAL A 82 10.13 4.99 -6.84
N PHE A 83 9.90 3.69 -6.68
CA PHE A 83 10.69 2.83 -5.83
C PHE A 83 11.57 1.92 -6.70
N ASN A 84 12.88 2.18 -6.73
CA ASN A 84 13.86 1.35 -7.44
C ASN A 84 14.58 0.47 -6.42
N GLY A 85 14.09 -0.76 -6.24
CA GLY A 85 14.61 -1.68 -5.24
C GLY A 85 14.00 -3.06 -5.36
N ARG A 86 14.41 -3.99 -4.47
CA ARG A 86 13.83 -5.33 -4.34
C ARG A 86 13.01 -5.39 -3.06
N ALA A 87 11.73 -5.67 -3.17
CA ALA A 87 10.92 -6.12 -2.04
C ALA A 87 11.10 -7.64 -1.90
N THR A 88 11.64 -8.09 -0.78
CA THR A 88 11.82 -9.52 -0.49
C THR A 88 10.56 -10.15 0.10
N GLN A 89 9.68 -9.33 0.64
CA GLN A 89 8.38 -9.71 1.17
C GLN A 89 7.37 -8.60 0.87
N ALA A 90 6.17 -9.00 0.49
CA ALA A 90 5.04 -8.12 0.34
C ALA A 90 3.79 -8.86 0.80
N SER A 91 2.89 -8.18 1.48
CA SER A 91 1.62 -8.74 1.96
C SER A 91 0.56 -8.71 0.85
N TYR A 92 0.94 -9.09 -0.38
CA TYR A 92 0.05 -9.08 -1.53
C TYR A 92 -0.73 -10.40 -1.59
N ALA A 93 -2.05 -10.29 -1.68
CA ALA A 93 -2.94 -11.43 -1.90
C ALA A 93 -3.43 -11.48 -3.35
N ASP A 94 -3.72 -10.32 -3.94
CA ASP A 94 -4.27 -10.19 -5.28
C ASP A 94 -3.75 -8.94 -6.00
N LEU A 95 -3.84 -8.97 -7.31
CA LEU A 95 -3.60 -7.84 -8.21
C LEU A 95 -4.95 -7.38 -8.77
N ALA A 96 -5.31 -6.14 -8.51
CA ALA A 96 -6.55 -5.54 -8.96
C ALA A 96 -6.32 -4.19 -9.67
N GLU A 97 -7.31 -3.77 -10.41
CA GLU A 97 -7.38 -2.46 -11.03
C GLU A 97 -8.77 -1.86 -10.85
N ILE A 98 -8.86 -0.52 -10.76
CA ILE A 98 -10.15 0.16 -10.71
C ILE A 98 -10.77 0.18 -12.10
N TYR A 99 -12.00 -0.29 -12.20
CA TYR A 99 -12.88 -0.17 -13.37
C TYR A 99 -14.21 0.43 -12.97
N SER A 100 -14.80 1.21 -13.87
CA SER A 100 -16.15 1.68 -13.68
C SER A 100 -17.13 0.52 -13.73
N THR A 101 -18.09 0.53 -12.82
CA THR A 101 -19.14 -0.48 -12.67
C THR A 101 -20.50 0.17 -12.87
N ASP A 102 -21.46 -0.52 -13.49
CA ASP A 102 -22.82 -0.03 -13.73
C ASP A 102 -23.63 0.22 -12.45
N LYS A 103 -23.19 -0.34 -11.34
CA LYS A 103 -23.67 -0.07 -9.97
C LYS A 103 -22.61 -0.53 -8.97
N GLU A 104 -22.80 -0.24 -7.70
CA GLU A 104 -21.96 -0.79 -6.64
C GLU A 104 -22.23 -2.29 -6.43
N TYR A 105 -21.16 -3.07 -6.40
CA TYR A 105 -21.17 -4.49 -6.19
C TYR A 105 -20.47 -4.86 -4.88
N GLU A 106 -20.99 -5.88 -4.22
CA GLU A 106 -20.36 -6.41 -3.01
C GLU A 106 -19.09 -7.18 -3.35
N VAL A 107 -18.15 -7.21 -2.39
CA VAL A 107 -16.91 -8.00 -2.47
C VAL A 107 -17.22 -9.46 -2.80
N GLY A 108 -16.40 -10.03 -3.68
CA GLY A 108 -16.55 -11.40 -4.13
C GLY A 108 -17.48 -11.59 -5.33
N THR A 109 -18.10 -10.55 -5.85
CA THR A 109 -18.90 -10.62 -7.06
C THR A 109 -18.03 -10.89 -8.27
N VAL A 110 -18.36 -11.90 -9.06
CA VAL A 110 -17.70 -12.22 -10.34
C VAL A 110 -18.19 -11.24 -11.40
N MET A 111 -17.26 -10.61 -12.11
CA MET A 111 -17.51 -9.54 -13.06
C MET A 111 -17.23 -9.97 -14.49
N ALA A 112 -17.94 -9.35 -15.42
CA ALA A 112 -17.73 -9.44 -16.85
C ALA A 112 -17.55 -8.03 -17.46
N ILE A 113 -16.96 -7.94 -18.66
CA ILE A 113 -16.92 -6.70 -19.42
C ILE A 113 -18.32 -6.44 -19.98
N GLY A 114 -18.79 -5.21 -19.86
CA GLY A 114 -20.07 -4.76 -20.45
C GLY A 114 -21.01 -4.12 -19.43
N GLY A 115 -22.28 -4.02 -19.80
CA GLY A 115 -23.25 -3.21 -19.08
C GLY A 115 -23.27 -1.76 -19.55
N ASP A 116 -23.80 -0.88 -18.69
CA ASP A 116 -23.83 0.57 -18.95
C ASP A 116 -22.51 1.27 -18.57
N ALA A 117 -21.53 0.51 -18.04
CA ALA A 117 -20.19 0.94 -17.71
C ALA A 117 -19.15 -0.01 -18.33
N GLU A 118 -17.88 0.04 -17.89
CA GLU A 118 -16.86 -0.90 -18.39
C GLU A 118 -17.14 -2.34 -17.95
N THR A 119 -17.69 -2.51 -16.75
CA THR A 119 -17.93 -3.83 -16.16
C THR A 119 -19.29 -3.95 -15.47
N THR A 120 -19.82 -5.15 -15.49
CA THR A 120 -21.08 -5.55 -14.85
C THR A 120 -20.93 -6.92 -14.17
N ALA A 121 -21.88 -7.31 -13.31
CA ALA A 121 -21.88 -8.67 -12.77
C ALA A 121 -22.01 -9.72 -13.89
N PHE A 122 -21.27 -10.81 -13.75
CA PHE A 122 -21.33 -11.91 -14.70
C PHE A 122 -22.77 -12.46 -14.81
N PHE A 123 -23.19 -12.70 -16.06
CA PHE A 123 -24.46 -13.32 -16.41
C PHE A 123 -24.26 -14.30 -17.56
N ASP A 124 -24.61 -15.56 -17.35
CA ASP A 124 -24.47 -16.62 -18.36
C ASP A 124 -25.47 -16.40 -19.50
N GLY A 125 -24.96 -16.39 -20.74
CA GLY A 125 -25.78 -16.09 -21.92
C GLY A 125 -26.16 -14.63 -22.09
N GLY A 126 -25.56 -13.70 -21.34
CA GLY A 126 -25.74 -12.27 -21.49
C GLY A 126 -25.24 -11.74 -22.84
N PRO A 127 -25.71 -10.55 -23.26
CA PRO A 127 -25.39 -9.96 -24.57
C PRO A 127 -23.89 -9.65 -24.77
N PHE A 128 -23.10 -9.68 -23.70
CA PHE A 128 -21.66 -9.36 -23.69
C PHE A 128 -20.77 -10.61 -23.69
N GLY A 129 -21.31 -11.78 -24.00
CA GLY A 129 -20.54 -12.99 -24.27
C GLY A 129 -20.11 -13.81 -23.06
N GLY A 130 -20.52 -13.45 -21.85
CA GLY A 130 -20.34 -14.29 -20.66
C GLY A 130 -18.89 -14.60 -20.27
N ASN A 131 -17.94 -13.74 -20.63
CA ASN A 131 -16.54 -13.92 -20.24
C ASN A 131 -16.28 -13.33 -18.85
N VAL A 132 -15.73 -14.15 -17.97
CA VAL A 132 -15.26 -13.68 -16.66
C VAL A 132 -14.10 -12.73 -16.87
N PHE A 133 -14.24 -11.54 -16.33
CA PHE A 133 -13.21 -10.51 -16.37
C PHE A 133 -12.38 -10.47 -15.07
N GLY A 134 -13.02 -10.60 -13.93
CA GLY A 134 -12.38 -10.58 -12.62
C GLY A 134 -13.36 -10.77 -11.48
N VAL A 135 -12.95 -10.42 -10.29
CA VAL A 135 -13.75 -10.50 -9.06
C VAL A 135 -13.59 -9.22 -8.27
N ILE A 136 -14.67 -8.65 -7.72
CA ILE A 136 -14.61 -7.48 -6.85
C ILE A 136 -13.76 -7.80 -5.62
N SER A 137 -12.67 -7.04 -5.45
CA SER A 137 -11.75 -7.11 -4.31
C SER A 137 -12.01 -5.99 -3.32
N GLY A 138 -12.08 -6.33 -2.04
CA GLY A 138 -12.29 -5.34 -0.98
C GLY A 138 -11.00 -4.76 -0.40
N ASN A 139 -9.88 -5.45 -0.60
CA ASN A 139 -8.58 -5.02 -0.08
C ASN A 139 -7.46 -5.62 -0.94
N PRO A 140 -7.27 -5.10 -2.15
CA PRO A 140 -6.27 -5.63 -3.06
C PRO A 140 -4.85 -5.45 -2.51
N GLY A 141 -4.01 -6.43 -2.74
CA GLY A 141 -2.61 -6.36 -2.37
C GLY A 141 -1.80 -5.42 -3.24
N PHE A 142 -2.15 -5.33 -4.52
CA PHE A 142 -1.64 -4.33 -5.46
C PHE A 142 -2.80 -3.75 -6.26
N LEU A 143 -2.94 -2.43 -6.22
CA LEU A 143 -4.03 -1.72 -6.90
C LEU A 143 -3.49 -0.82 -7.99
N MET A 144 -3.90 -1.11 -9.22
CA MET A 144 -3.66 -0.25 -10.38
C MET A 144 -4.80 0.76 -10.56
N ASN A 145 -4.50 1.86 -11.23
CA ASN A 145 -5.48 2.90 -11.59
C ASN A 145 -6.27 3.44 -10.37
N LYS A 146 -5.59 3.56 -9.22
CA LYS A 146 -6.20 3.83 -7.90
C LYS A 146 -7.00 5.14 -7.81
N ASP A 147 -6.72 6.09 -8.71
CA ASP A 147 -7.34 7.41 -8.72
C ASP A 147 -8.56 7.48 -9.68
N ALA A 148 -8.90 6.36 -10.34
CA ALA A 148 -10.09 6.27 -11.19
C ALA A 148 -11.36 6.06 -10.33
N GLU A 149 -12.51 6.44 -10.89
CA GLU A 149 -13.81 6.16 -10.31
C GLU A 149 -14.25 4.73 -10.63
N GLY A 150 -14.71 3.98 -9.62
CA GLY A 150 -15.17 2.61 -9.81
C GLY A 150 -14.82 1.70 -8.64
N GLN A 151 -14.71 0.41 -8.92
CA GLN A 151 -14.40 -0.62 -7.94
C GLN A 151 -13.17 -1.43 -8.34
N ALA A 152 -12.43 -1.92 -7.34
CA ALA A 152 -11.26 -2.76 -7.57
C ALA A 152 -11.69 -4.15 -8.07
N ILE A 153 -11.21 -4.54 -9.24
CA ILE A 153 -11.47 -5.87 -9.83
C ILE A 153 -10.15 -6.63 -9.88
N ALA A 154 -10.08 -7.74 -9.15
CA ALA A 154 -8.91 -8.61 -9.10
C ALA A 154 -8.90 -9.58 -10.29
N PHE A 155 -7.71 -9.76 -10.89
CA PHE A 155 -7.49 -10.64 -12.04
C PHE A 155 -6.69 -11.89 -11.69
N VAL A 156 -5.86 -11.80 -10.67
CA VAL A 156 -4.98 -12.89 -10.26
C VAL A 156 -4.70 -12.78 -8.76
N GLY A 157 -4.48 -13.91 -8.13
CA GLY A 157 -4.17 -13.99 -6.71
C GLY A 157 -5.22 -14.72 -5.91
N ARG A 158 -5.27 -14.42 -4.63
CA ARG A 158 -6.21 -15.01 -3.68
C ARG A 158 -7.28 -13.98 -3.34
N VAL A 159 -8.54 -14.32 -3.64
CA VAL A 159 -9.67 -13.40 -3.47
C VAL A 159 -10.86 -14.17 -2.91
N PRO A 160 -11.62 -13.62 -1.96
CA PRO A 160 -12.91 -14.18 -1.59
C PRO A 160 -13.89 -14.04 -2.76
N VAL A 161 -14.58 -15.12 -3.12
CA VAL A 161 -15.60 -15.17 -4.17
C VAL A 161 -16.94 -15.55 -3.54
N LYS A 162 -18.01 -14.90 -3.95
CA LYS A 162 -19.37 -15.29 -3.57
C LYS A 162 -19.76 -16.59 -4.25
N VAL A 163 -19.85 -17.68 -3.51
CA VAL A 163 -20.14 -19.01 -4.03
C VAL A 163 -21.44 -19.53 -3.45
N THR A 164 -22.28 -20.13 -4.30
CA THR A 164 -23.49 -20.87 -3.89
C THR A 164 -23.25 -22.38 -3.97
N GLY A 165 -23.86 -23.14 -3.06
CA GLY A 165 -23.66 -24.58 -2.92
C GLY A 165 -22.47 -24.95 -2.04
N ALA A 166 -22.38 -26.19 -1.58
CA ALA A 166 -21.24 -26.70 -0.83
C ALA A 166 -19.98 -26.69 -1.71
N VAL A 167 -18.81 -26.48 -1.08
CA VAL A 167 -17.52 -26.42 -1.76
C VAL A 167 -16.51 -27.23 -0.98
N GLU A 168 -15.69 -27.99 -1.69
CA GLU A 168 -14.51 -28.66 -1.12
C GLU A 168 -13.22 -27.99 -1.60
N LYS A 169 -12.22 -27.99 -0.75
CA LYS A 169 -10.90 -27.47 -1.10
C LYS A 169 -10.34 -28.16 -2.35
N GLY A 170 -9.90 -27.37 -3.30
CA GLY A 170 -9.36 -27.82 -4.58
C GLY A 170 -10.41 -27.94 -5.69
N GLU A 171 -11.70 -27.79 -5.38
CA GLU A 171 -12.71 -27.78 -6.42
C GLU A 171 -12.61 -26.55 -7.32
N LYS A 172 -13.04 -26.73 -8.56
CA LYS A 172 -13.15 -25.66 -9.55
C LYS A 172 -14.38 -24.82 -9.25
N ILE A 173 -14.19 -23.51 -9.22
CA ILE A 173 -15.27 -22.54 -9.13
C ILE A 173 -15.53 -21.98 -10.51
N TYR A 174 -16.73 -22.09 -11.00
CA TYR A 174 -17.20 -21.55 -12.26
C TYR A 174 -18.12 -20.36 -12.01
N ALA A 175 -18.14 -19.44 -12.94
CA ALA A 175 -19.07 -18.32 -12.90
C ALA A 175 -20.52 -18.80 -13.11
N ALA A 176 -21.42 -18.17 -12.37
CA ALA A 176 -22.87 -18.36 -12.47
C ALA A 176 -23.55 -16.97 -12.50
N ASP A 177 -24.85 -16.98 -12.81
CA ASP A 177 -25.65 -15.77 -12.90
C ASP A 177 -25.56 -14.90 -11.63
N LEU A 178 -25.81 -13.64 -11.79
CA LEU A 178 -25.78 -12.62 -10.74
C LEU A 178 -24.38 -12.41 -10.11
N GLY A 179 -23.33 -12.72 -10.85
CA GLY A 179 -21.95 -12.57 -10.37
C GLY A 179 -21.58 -13.57 -9.27
N LEU A 180 -22.24 -14.73 -9.22
CA LEU A 180 -21.93 -15.79 -8.26
C LEU A 180 -20.91 -16.78 -8.82
N GLY A 181 -20.23 -17.48 -7.93
CA GLY A 181 -19.49 -18.70 -8.21
C GLY A 181 -20.27 -19.96 -7.86
N THR A 182 -19.94 -21.08 -8.51
CA THR A 182 -20.53 -22.40 -8.24
C THR A 182 -19.53 -23.50 -8.58
N THR A 183 -19.63 -24.65 -7.94
CA THR A 183 -18.87 -25.87 -8.30
C THR A 183 -19.45 -26.58 -9.52
N THR A 184 -20.69 -26.32 -9.88
CA THR A 184 -21.33 -26.89 -11.07
C THR A 184 -20.85 -26.11 -12.31
N LYS A 185 -20.28 -26.82 -13.29
CA LYS A 185 -19.85 -26.21 -14.54
C LYS A 185 -21.03 -25.62 -15.30
N LYS A 186 -21.15 -24.29 -15.27
CA LYS A 186 -22.13 -23.51 -16.03
C LYS A 186 -21.43 -22.50 -16.94
N GLY A 187 -20.76 -21.55 -16.36
CA GLY A 187 -20.00 -20.53 -17.08
C GLY A 187 -18.50 -20.83 -17.14
N GLN A 188 -17.72 -19.78 -17.31
CA GLN A 188 -16.26 -19.85 -17.39
C GLN A 188 -15.63 -20.12 -16.01
N LEU A 189 -14.47 -20.74 -16.01
CA LEU A 189 -13.68 -20.99 -14.78
C LEU A 189 -13.25 -19.64 -14.16
N VAL A 190 -13.55 -19.48 -12.86
CA VAL A 190 -13.09 -18.37 -12.02
C VAL A 190 -11.77 -18.73 -11.34
N GLY A 191 -11.69 -19.94 -10.78
CA GLY A 191 -10.50 -20.37 -10.06
C GLY A 191 -10.70 -21.69 -9.31
N PHE A 192 -9.88 -21.88 -8.26
CA PHE A 192 -9.90 -23.07 -7.42
C PHE A 192 -10.13 -22.69 -5.96
N ALA A 193 -11.06 -23.36 -5.29
CA ALA A 193 -11.33 -23.16 -3.88
C ALA A 193 -10.09 -23.51 -3.02
N LEU A 194 -9.75 -22.62 -2.09
CA LEU A 194 -8.63 -22.81 -1.17
C LEU A 194 -9.07 -23.37 0.19
N GLU A 195 -10.36 -23.45 0.40
CA GLU A 195 -10.99 -23.96 1.63
C GLU A 195 -12.22 -24.78 1.32
N SER A 196 -12.67 -25.57 2.30
CA SER A 196 -13.94 -26.29 2.23
C SER A 196 -15.02 -25.56 3.04
N ASN A 197 -16.24 -25.52 2.53
CA ASN A 197 -17.39 -24.95 3.21
C ASN A 197 -18.65 -25.71 2.84
N SER A 198 -19.25 -26.38 3.80
CA SER A 198 -20.43 -27.22 3.61
C SER A 198 -21.77 -26.46 3.59
N ASP A 199 -21.74 -25.15 3.87
CA ASP A 199 -22.94 -24.32 3.75
C ASP A 199 -23.37 -24.25 2.28
N THR A 200 -24.65 -24.49 2.04
CA THR A 200 -25.25 -24.48 0.69
C THR A 200 -25.79 -23.11 0.29
N SER A 201 -25.87 -22.16 1.23
CA SER A 201 -26.25 -20.78 0.95
C SER A 201 -25.12 -20.01 0.22
N THR A 202 -25.41 -18.81 -0.23
CA THR A 202 -24.37 -17.91 -0.77
C THR A 202 -23.46 -17.43 0.35
N LYS A 203 -22.16 -17.66 0.19
CA LYS A 203 -21.10 -17.26 1.14
C LYS A 203 -19.84 -16.88 0.40
N LEU A 204 -18.91 -16.24 1.09
CA LEU A 204 -17.56 -16.02 0.60
C LEU A 204 -16.72 -17.28 0.79
N VAL A 205 -15.97 -17.65 -0.24
CA VAL A 205 -14.99 -18.73 -0.26
C VAL A 205 -13.69 -18.19 -0.81
N GLU A 206 -12.58 -18.46 -0.15
CA GLU A 206 -11.27 -18.12 -0.65
C GLU A 206 -10.93 -18.89 -1.92
N VAL A 207 -10.63 -18.18 -3.00
CA VAL A 207 -10.37 -18.76 -4.33
C VAL A 207 -9.04 -18.26 -4.86
N ALA A 208 -8.22 -19.17 -5.36
CA ALA A 208 -7.09 -18.84 -6.22
C ALA A 208 -7.63 -18.57 -7.63
N LEU A 209 -7.64 -17.30 -8.04
CA LEU A 209 -8.11 -16.90 -9.37
C LEU A 209 -7.28 -17.54 -10.47
N ARG A 210 -7.94 -18.07 -11.46
CA ARG A 210 -7.32 -18.65 -12.64
C ARG A 210 -8.16 -18.32 -13.88
N LEU A 211 -8.17 -17.06 -14.25
CA LEU A 211 -8.86 -16.59 -15.44
C LEU A 211 -8.10 -17.07 -16.67
N ILE A 212 -8.51 -18.19 -17.23
CA ILE A 212 -7.94 -18.73 -18.46
C ILE A 212 -9.05 -18.63 -19.51
N ASN A 213 -8.81 -17.80 -20.53
CA ASN A 213 -9.61 -17.84 -21.75
C ASN A 213 -9.31 -19.18 -22.45
N SER A 214 -10.28 -20.05 -22.50
CA SER A 214 -10.22 -21.31 -23.28
C SER A 214 -11.03 -21.15 -24.53
#